data_5a7a74497691434b9e654ca01774cdd1
#
_entry.id   5a7a74497691434b9e654ca01774cdd1
#
_cell.length_a   1.000
_cell.length_b   1.000
_cell.length_c   1.000
_cell.angle_alpha   90.00
_cell.angle_beta   90.00
_cell.angle_gamma   90.00
#
_symmetry.space_group_name_H-M   'P 1'
#
loop_
_entity.id
_entity.type
_entity.pdbx_description
1 polymer ?
#
loop_
_entity_poly.entity_id
_entity_poly.type
_entity_poly.pdbx_seq_one_letter_code
_entity_poly.pdbx_strand_id
1 'polypeptide(L)'
;RTVALMGDLTFIHDATGLVIGPGEPRPDSLRIVVANDDGGGIFGLLEQGDPRFNTGPYAGSYERVFGTPHRTDLASLCAGFHIPHRRVEVSELSSVLAEEPVVGGIEVVEVTTDRERLRAVHARIGERLRGE
;
A
#
# COMPACT_ATOMS: atom_id res chain seq x y z
N ARG A 1 13.61 16.68 1.69
CA ARG A 1 13.14 15.36 1.26
C ARG A 1 12.14 14.78 2.27
N THR A 2 10.96 14.40 1.80
CA THR A 2 9.93 13.78 2.63
C THR A 2 9.55 12.43 2.01
N VAL A 3 9.39 11.40 2.85
CA VAL A 3 8.88 10.09 2.45
C VAL A 3 7.64 9.80 3.29
N ALA A 4 6.52 9.50 2.63
CA ALA A 4 5.30 9.04 3.25
C ALA A 4 5.09 7.55 2.92
N LEU A 5 4.74 6.75 3.92
CA LEU A 5 4.38 5.34 3.74
C LEU A 5 2.91 5.16 4.10
N MET A 6 2.15 4.54 3.22
CA MET A 6 0.73 4.26 3.44
C MET A 6 0.27 2.99 2.71
N GLY A 7 -0.89 2.48 3.10
CA GLY A 7 -1.55 1.40 2.35
C GLY A 7 -2.32 1.95 1.14
N ASP A 8 -2.70 1.04 0.25
CA ASP A 8 -3.43 1.32 -0.98
C ASP A 8 -4.79 1.98 -0.74
N LEU A 9 -5.59 1.48 0.21
CA LEU A 9 -6.88 2.09 0.55
C LEU A 9 -6.71 3.51 1.08
N THR A 10 -5.69 3.77 1.90
CA THR A 10 -5.39 5.12 2.38
C THR A 10 -5.04 6.05 1.22
N PHE A 11 -4.20 5.57 0.31
CA PHE A 11 -3.80 6.33 -0.88
C PHE A 11 -5.00 6.63 -1.78
N ILE A 12 -5.86 5.64 -2.05
CA ILE A 12 -7.04 5.81 -2.90
C ILE A 12 -8.05 6.78 -2.27
N HIS A 13 -8.25 6.69 -0.96
CA HIS A 13 -9.18 7.57 -0.24
C HIS A 13 -8.79 9.05 -0.33
N ASP A 14 -7.50 9.35 -0.37
CA ASP A 14 -7.00 10.73 -0.42
C ASP A 14 -6.29 11.07 -1.75
N ALA A 15 -6.57 10.30 -2.81
CA ALA A 15 -5.94 10.52 -4.11
C ALA A 15 -6.17 11.93 -4.66
N THR A 16 -7.29 12.57 -4.34
CA THR A 16 -7.58 13.95 -4.72
C THR A 16 -6.64 14.97 -4.07
N GLY A 17 -5.97 14.62 -2.97
CA GLY A 17 -4.92 15.44 -2.36
C GLY A 17 -3.69 15.62 -3.26
N LEU A 18 -3.56 14.82 -4.33
CA LEU A 18 -2.51 14.97 -5.35
C LEU A 18 -2.81 16.10 -6.36
N VAL A 19 -4.02 16.65 -6.36
CA VAL A 19 -4.42 17.73 -7.25
C VAL A 19 -3.86 19.03 -6.73
N ILE A 20 -2.81 19.53 -7.36
CA ILE A 20 -2.20 20.82 -7.07
C ILE A 20 -2.43 21.74 -8.25
N GLY A 21 -3.11 22.86 -7.99
CA GLY A 21 -3.41 23.84 -9.02
C GLY A 21 -2.15 24.43 -9.68
N PRO A 22 -2.23 24.94 -10.90
CA PRO A 22 -1.07 25.41 -11.64
C PRO A 22 -0.36 26.63 -11.01
N GLY A 23 -1.04 27.37 -10.13
CA GLY A 23 -0.48 28.50 -9.38
C GLY A 23 -0.08 28.18 -7.95
N GLU A 24 -0.26 26.94 -7.50
CA GLU A 24 0.01 26.55 -6.13
C GLU A 24 1.44 26.03 -5.92
N PRO A 25 2.04 26.27 -4.74
CA PRO A 25 3.36 25.74 -4.43
C PRO A 25 3.33 24.21 -4.41
N ARG A 26 4.33 23.61 -5.03
CA ARG A 26 4.53 22.17 -5.01
C ARG A 26 5.57 21.77 -3.96
N PRO A 27 5.51 20.56 -3.39
CA PRO A 27 6.59 20.06 -2.54
C PRO A 27 7.91 20.05 -3.30
N ASP A 28 9.00 20.40 -2.63
CA ASP A 28 10.35 20.31 -3.21
C ASP A 28 10.71 18.88 -3.58
N SER A 29 10.28 17.92 -2.75
CA SER A 29 10.47 16.48 -2.96
C SER A 29 9.61 15.70 -1.98
N LEU A 30 8.58 15.02 -2.50
CA LEU A 30 7.73 14.10 -1.74
C LEU A 30 7.69 12.75 -2.48
N ARG A 31 8.16 11.70 -1.82
CA ARG A 31 8.01 10.31 -2.27
C ARG A 31 6.94 9.63 -1.45
N ILE A 32 5.87 9.18 -2.09
CA ILE A 32 4.80 8.41 -1.46
C ILE A 32 5.05 6.94 -1.79
N VAL A 33 5.28 6.14 -0.76
CA VAL A 33 5.40 4.68 -0.88
C VAL A 33 4.06 4.06 -0.53
N VAL A 34 3.46 3.36 -1.47
CA VAL A 34 2.18 2.69 -1.31
C VAL A 34 2.41 1.19 -1.21
N ALA A 35 2.15 0.61 -0.03
CA ALA A 35 2.07 -0.84 0.12
C ALA A 35 0.70 -1.29 -0.39
N ASN A 36 0.69 -1.92 -1.58
CA ASN A 36 -0.52 -2.34 -2.26
C ASN A 36 -0.71 -3.85 -2.11
N ASP A 37 -1.70 -4.24 -1.31
CA ASP A 37 -2.14 -5.63 -1.14
C ASP A 37 -3.56 -5.88 -1.67
N ASP A 38 -4.06 -4.93 -2.47
CA ASP A 38 -5.40 -4.92 -3.07
C ASP A 38 -6.51 -4.93 -2.03
N GLY A 39 -6.37 -4.15 -0.94
CA GLY A 39 -7.47 -3.93 -0.01
C GLY A 39 -7.14 -3.87 1.47
N GLY A 40 -8.02 -4.43 2.28
CA GLY A 40 -7.97 -4.36 3.74
C GLY A 40 -7.14 -5.47 4.39
N GLY A 41 -5.88 -5.67 3.98
CA GLY A 41 -5.03 -6.76 4.48
C GLY A 41 -4.85 -6.78 6.00
N ILE A 42 -4.86 -5.62 6.65
CA ILE A 42 -4.75 -5.53 8.11
C ILE A 42 -5.83 -6.34 8.85
N PHE A 43 -7.03 -6.45 8.29
CA PHE A 43 -8.11 -7.23 8.89
C PHE A 43 -7.82 -8.74 8.90
N GLY A 44 -6.89 -9.20 8.05
CA GLY A 44 -6.38 -10.57 8.06
C GLY A 44 -5.66 -10.95 9.36
N LEU A 45 -5.19 -9.99 10.15
CA LEU A 45 -4.55 -10.20 11.44
C LEU A 45 -5.56 -10.35 12.59
N LEU A 46 -6.80 -9.91 12.39
CA LEU A 46 -7.85 -9.95 13.40
C LEU A 46 -8.56 -11.31 13.40
N GLU A 47 -9.47 -11.51 14.35
CA GLU A 47 -10.23 -12.76 14.53
C GLU A 47 -11.05 -13.12 13.28
N GLN A 48 -11.74 -12.13 12.70
CA GLN A 48 -12.56 -12.33 11.50
C GLN A 48 -11.74 -12.73 10.25
N GLY A 49 -10.46 -12.48 10.25
CA GLY A 49 -9.53 -12.93 9.19
C GLY A 49 -8.95 -14.32 9.41
N ASP A 50 -9.32 -15.00 10.50
CA ASP A 50 -8.87 -16.37 10.76
C ASP A 50 -9.54 -17.32 9.75
N PRO A 51 -8.77 -18.14 9.00
CA PRO A 51 -9.32 -19.07 8.02
C PRO A 51 -10.38 -20.01 8.57
N ARG A 52 -10.38 -20.29 9.89
CA ARG A 52 -11.38 -21.15 10.54
C ARG A 52 -12.78 -20.57 10.45
N PHE A 53 -12.93 -19.25 10.37
CA PHE A 53 -14.22 -18.56 10.28
C PHE A 53 -14.66 -18.27 8.83
N ASN A 54 -13.76 -18.44 7.86
CA ASN A 54 -14.06 -18.18 6.45
C ASN A 54 -14.39 -19.48 5.69
N THR A 55 -15.32 -20.28 6.22
CA THR A 55 -15.70 -21.59 5.69
C THR A 55 -17.22 -21.73 5.57
N GLY A 56 -17.66 -22.75 4.84
CA GLY A 56 -19.08 -23.07 4.68
C GLY A 56 -19.86 -21.93 4.03
N PRO A 57 -21.05 -21.56 4.57
CA PRO A 57 -21.89 -20.50 3.99
C PRO A 57 -21.28 -19.12 4.09
N TYR A 58 -20.25 -18.94 4.90
CA TYR A 58 -19.53 -17.67 5.09
C TYR A 58 -18.25 -17.57 4.26
N ALA A 59 -17.90 -18.59 3.48
CA ALA A 59 -16.76 -18.55 2.57
C ALA A 59 -16.86 -17.34 1.63
N GLY A 60 -15.79 -16.56 1.58
CA GLY A 60 -15.73 -15.32 0.80
C GLY A 60 -16.40 -14.10 1.44
N SER A 61 -17.11 -14.24 2.56
CA SER A 61 -17.69 -13.08 3.27
C SER A 61 -16.61 -12.15 3.81
N TYR A 62 -15.51 -12.71 4.28
CA TYR A 62 -14.34 -11.93 4.72
C TYR A 62 -13.82 -11.03 3.60
N GLU A 63 -13.57 -11.58 2.42
CA GLU A 63 -13.08 -10.82 1.28
C GLU A 63 -14.03 -9.69 0.88
N ARG A 64 -15.31 -9.95 0.89
CA ARG A 64 -16.32 -8.96 0.51
C ARG A 64 -16.46 -7.82 1.53
N VAL A 65 -16.35 -8.11 2.83
CA VAL A 65 -16.68 -7.15 3.90
C VAL A 65 -15.43 -6.46 4.46
N PHE A 66 -14.32 -7.19 4.57
CA PHE A 66 -13.07 -6.71 5.18
C PHE A 66 -11.93 -6.62 4.19
N GLY A 67 -11.75 -7.62 3.34
CA GLY A 67 -10.72 -7.62 2.30
C GLY A 67 -10.94 -6.53 1.27
N THR A 68 -12.20 -6.32 0.89
CA THR A 68 -12.64 -5.24 -0.03
C THR A 68 -11.68 -5.01 -1.20
N PRO A 69 -11.39 -6.04 -2.03
CA PRO A 69 -10.45 -5.89 -3.14
C PRO A 69 -10.95 -4.82 -4.11
N HIS A 70 -10.13 -3.83 -4.37
CA HIS A 70 -10.52 -2.67 -5.17
C HIS A 70 -10.09 -2.76 -6.64
N ARG A 71 -9.02 -3.55 -6.95
CA ARG A 71 -8.45 -3.73 -8.29
C ARG A 71 -8.17 -2.43 -9.05
N THR A 72 -7.87 -1.37 -8.31
CA THR A 72 -7.58 -0.07 -8.89
C THR A 72 -6.18 -0.09 -9.50
N ASP A 73 -6.05 0.38 -10.73
CA ASP A 73 -4.76 0.62 -11.35
C ASP A 73 -4.21 1.95 -10.86
N LEU A 74 -3.28 1.88 -9.89
CA LEU A 74 -2.66 3.07 -9.31
C LEU A 74 -1.79 3.82 -10.31
N ALA A 75 -1.22 3.14 -11.31
CA ALA A 75 -0.46 3.79 -12.36
C ALA A 75 -1.34 4.71 -13.21
N SER A 76 -2.52 4.23 -13.62
CA SER A 76 -3.50 5.03 -14.35
C SER A 76 -4.05 6.19 -13.51
N LEU A 77 -4.28 5.96 -12.21
CA LEU A 77 -4.72 6.99 -11.29
C LEU A 77 -3.65 8.12 -11.18
N CYS A 78 -2.41 7.77 -10.96
CA CYS A 78 -1.31 8.73 -10.90
C CYS A 78 -1.12 9.47 -12.23
N ALA A 79 -1.22 8.77 -13.36
CA ALA A 79 -1.13 9.37 -14.68
C ALA A 79 -2.21 10.44 -14.91
N GLY A 80 -3.44 10.21 -14.43
CA GLY A 80 -4.53 11.19 -14.48
C GLY A 80 -4.23 12.49 -13.71
N PHE A 81 -3.39 12.43 -12.69
CA PHE A 81 -2.91 13.59 -11.92
C PHE A 81 -1.54 14.11 -12.37
N HIS A 82 -0.98 13.55 -13.45
CA HIS A 82 0.38 13.86 -13.95
C HIS A 82 1.47 13.62 -12.89
N ILE A 83 1.30 12.62 -12.03
CA ILE A 83 2.26 12.22 -11.01
C ILE A 83 3.09 11.03 -11.51
N PRO A 84 4.43 11.12 -11.49
CA PRO A 84 5.29 9.98 -11.78
C PRO A 84 4.96 8.79 -10.86
N HIS A 85 4.80 7.62 -11.46
CA HIS A 85 4.53 6.37 -10.76
C HIS A 85 5.49 5.28 -11.22
N ARG A 86 5.94 4.44 -10.29
CA ARG A 86 6.63 3.19 -10.59
C ARG A 86 6.21 2.10 -9.64
N ARG A 87 6.10 0.88 -10.16
CA ARG A 87 5.86 -0.33 -9.38
C ARG A 87 7.17 -1.07 -9.18
N VAL A 88 7.42 -1.51 -7.95
CA VAL A 88 8.64 -2.23 -7.56
C VAL A 88 8.31 -3.40 -6.64
N GLU A 89 9.21 -4.36 -6.61
CA GLU A 89 9.16 -5.46 -5.64
C GLU A 89 9.69 -5.01 -4.27
N VAL A 90 9.28 -5.69 -3.20
CA VAL A 90 9.75 -5.41 -1.84
C VAL A 90 11.29 -5.44 -1.73
N SER A 91 11.94 -6.35 -2.47
CA SER A 91 13.40 -6.48 -2.51
C SER A 91 14.12 -5.26 -3.10
N GLU A 92 13.43 -4.49 -3.94
CA GLU A 92 13.97 -3.32 -4.62
C GLU A 92 13.78 -2.02 -3.80
N LEU A 93 12.87 -2.05 -2.81
CA LEU A 93 12.46 -0.85 -2.08
C LEU A 93 13.64 -0.13 -1.43
N SER A 94 14.59 -0.85 -0.84
CA SER A 94 15.75 -0.22 -0.19
C SER A 94 16.62 0.57 -1.16
N SER A 95 16.87 0.04 -2.36
CA SER A 95 17.63 0.75 -3.39
C SER A 95 16.86 1.96 -3.92
N VAL A 96 15.56 1.79 -4.13
CA VAL A 96 14.68 2.89 -4.56
C VAL A 96 14.63 4.02 -3.54
N LEU A 97 14.60 3.69 -2.25
CA LEU A 97 14.62 4.70 -1.18
C LEU A 97 15.98 5.41 -1.06
N ALA A 98 17.06 4.78 -1.51
CA ALA A 98 18.40 5.39 -1.56
C ALA A 98 18.60 6.33 -2.77
N GLU A 99 17.80 6.19 -3.82
CA GLU A 99 17.88 7.06 -4.98
C GLU A 99 17.49 8.50 -4.63
N GLU A 100 18.11 9.46 -5.32
CA GLU A 100 17.68 10.84 -5.23
C GLU A 100 16.22 10.98 -5.71
N PRO A 101 15.38 11.66 -4.95
CA PRO A 101 13.98 11.81 -5.30
C PRO A 101 13.82 12.74 -6.52
N VAL A 102 12.71 12.65 -7.19
CA VAL A 102 12.33 13.60 -8.25
C VAL A 102 12.33 15.01 -7.66
N VAL A 103 13.12 15.89 -8.26
CA VAL A 103 13.21 17.28 -7.83
C VAL A 103 11.98 18.05 -8.30
N GLY A 104 11.39 18.79 -7.38
CA GLY A 104 10.29 19.71 -7.68
C GLY A 104 8.94 19.03 -7.85
N GLY A 105 8.65 17.98 -7.05
CA GLY A 105 7.34 17.36 -7.16
C GLY A 105 7.07 16.22 -6.21
N ILE A 106 6.05 15.48 -6.59
CA ILE A 106 5.58 14.25 -5.95
C ILE A 106 5.89 13.07 -6.87
N GLU A 107 6.35 11.98 -6.31
CA GLU A 107 6.41 10.68 -6.98
C GLU A 107 5.72 9.60 -6.14
N VAL A 108 5.16 8.60 -6.80
CA VAL A 108 4.54 7.45 -6.14
C VAL A 108 5.32 6.19 -6.47
N VAL A 109 5.70 5.46 -5.43
CA VAL A 109 6.35 4.15 -5.53
C VAL A 109 5.37 3.12 -4.97
N GLU A 110 4.80 2.32 -5.85
CA GLU A 110 3.90 1.22 -5.48
C GLU A 110 4.72 -0.04 -5.22
N VAL A 111 4.54 -0.62 -4.04
CA VAL A 111 5.14 -1.91 -3.65
C VAL A 111 4.03 -2.94 -3.58
N THR A 112 4.05 -3.92 -4.47
CA THR A 112 3.08 -5.01 -4.43
C THR A 112 3.38 -5.93 -3.26
N THR A 113 2.37 -6.19 -2.44
CA THR A 113 2.45 -7.09 -1.29
C THR A 113 1.35 -8.14 -1.37
N ASP A 114 1.51 -9.20 -0.58
CA ASP A 114 0.59 -10.34 -0.56
C ASP A 114 -0.07 -10.44 0.82
N ARG A 115 -1.33 -10.04 0.91
CA ARG A 115 -2.08 -10.07 2.16
C ARG A 115 -2.36 -11.47 2.70
N GLU A 116 -2.35 -12.51 1.85
CA GLU A 116 -2.53 -13.88 2.30
C GLU A 116 -1.36 -14.35 3.18
N ARG A 117 -0.17 -13.81 2.93
CA ARG A 117 1.04 -14.10 3.69
C ARG A 117 1.19 -13.30 4.97
N LEU A 118 0.39 -12.24 5.15
CA LEU A 118 0.56 -11.27 6.23
C LEU A 118 0.55 -11.92 7.62
N ARG A 119 -0.42 -12.80 7.90
CA ARG A 119 -0.53 -13.52 9.18
C ARG A 119 0.70 -14.37 9.49
N ALA A 120 1.20 -15.10 8.49
CA ALA A 120 2.40 -15.93 8.65
C ALA A 120 3.66 -15.08 8.89
N VAL A 121 3.78 -13.95 8.20
CA VAL A 121 4.90 -13.01 8.40
C VAL A 121 4.87 -12.42 9.80
N HIS A 122 3.70 -11.98 10.28
CA HIS A 122 3.55 -11.46 11.64
C HIS A 122 3.87 -12.49 12.72
N ALA A 123 3.44 -13.75 12.55
CA ALA A 123 3.78 -14.83 13.49
C ALA A 123 5.30 -15.00 13.59
N ARG A 124 6.00 -15.09 12.46
CA ARG A 124 7.46 -15.21 12.40
C ARG A 124 8.20 -14.03 13.05
N ILE A 125 7.70 -12.81 12.86
CA ILE A 125 8.27 -11.63 13.53
C ILE A 125 8.10 -11.76 15.05
N GLY A 126 6.90 -12.15 15.49
CA GLY A 126 6.62 -12.37 16.91
C GLY A 126 7.52 -13.43 17.56
N GLU A 127 7.76 -14.57 16.89
CA GLU A 127 8.67 -15.62 17.33
C GLU A 127 10.09 -15.08 17.51
N ARG A 128 10.60 -14.37 16.50
CA ARG A 128 11.95 -13.78 16.59
C ARG A 128 12.10 -12.76 17.73
N LEU A 129 11.07 -11.97 17.99
CA LEU A 129 11.10 -10.99 19.08
C LEU A 129 11.03 -11.64 20.46
N ARG A 130 10.43 -12.82 20.58
CA ARG A 130 10.41 -13.61 21.81
C ARG A 130 11.67 -14.45 22.02
N GLY A 131 12.53 -14.56 21.03
CA GLY A 131 13.75 -15.37 21.09
C GLY A 131 13.52 -16.88 20.90
N GLU A 132 12.41 -17.22 20.26
CA GLU A 132 12.04 -18.60 19.91
C GLU A 132 12.58 -18.99 18.52
#